data_203568b46031f0e58de81ddcb0463a97
#
_entry.id   203568b46031f0e58de81ddcb0463a97
#
_cell.length_a   1.000
_cell.length_b   1.000
_cell.length_c   1.000
_cell.angle_alpha   90.00
_cell.angle_beta   90.00
_cell.angle_gamma   90.00
#
_symmetry.space_group_name_H-M   'P 1'
#
loop_
_entity.id
_entity.type
_entity.pdbx_description
1 polymer ?
#
loop_
_entity_poly.entity_id
_entity_poly.type
_entity_poly.pdbx_seq_one_letter_code
_entity_poly.pdbx_strand_id
1 'polypeptide(L)'
;MDKALIEKIYAKFMTVLSQGYKTGEVEDGVNWKHSMHNIGVWCSPLVIDILEKEIEDIPEIGPHTLKFCHASWGKGQANGIPSIEQFGHYNYIMDMKTGFFAEWGESLDNDVEKAPANNILDIEVTTKCTGPGNYLYDMYGSKTHTESGCCAFCYKSNTPNGKNMSLDTFRKVIDKMPITLTQIAIGADAHLDQNPDLWDMMDYANSKGIAANITCANIDDETARLLSQKCKAVAVSRYQNKDWCYDSIKRLTDYGMNQAINMHFMICQESFEQAKETINDIKTDPRLKKLNAIVWLSLKTKGRGEKFHPLSQEQFNELINMCKEEGINFGCDSCSAPKVMKALKGDPDYDKVFEAVMSCESTLESAYINVDGEYFPCSFTEGEEGWEKGISVLKTKDFIENVWNHKRTEEFRKKLCSSTDENKCRNCPLYNI
;
A
#
# COMPACT_ATOMS: atom_id res chain seq x y z
N MET A 1 -7.73 8.74 14.71
CA MET A 1 -8.94 9.63 14.66
C MET A 1 -10.13 8.71 14.90
N ASP A 2 -11.08 9.06 15.77
CA ASP A 2 -12.25 8.22 15.99
C ASP A 2 -13.39 8.58 15.01
N LYS A 3 -14.41 7.71 14.93
CA LYS A 3 -15.55 7.89 14.00
C LYS A 3 -16.28 9.20 14.24
N ALA A 4 -16.49 9.58 15.50
CA ALA A 4 -17.23 10.81 15.84
C ALA A 4 -16.49 12.06 15.37
N LEU A 5 -15.17 12.06 15.42
CA LEU A 5 -14.35 13.15 14.90
C LEU A 5 -14.41 13.21 13.37
N ILE A 6 -14.34 12.04 12.70
CA ILE A 6 -14.51 11.96 11.24
C ILE A 6 -15.87 12.50 10.82
N GLU A 7 -16.96 12.14 11.52
CA GLU A 7 -18.31 12.65 11.26
C GLU A 7 -18.42 14.18 11.39
N LYS A 8 -17.79 14.75 12.41
CA LYS A 8 -17.75 16.22 12.59
C LYS A 8 -17.03 16.91 11.42
N ILE A 9 -15.86 16.39 11.03
CA ILE A 9 -15.07 16.92 9.92
C ILE A 9 -15.85 16.80 8.62
N TYR A 10 -16.44 15.65 8.35
CA TYR A 10 -17.23 15.41 7.14
C TYR A 10 -18.46 16.32 7.06
N ALA A 11 -19.19 16.49 8.15
CA ALA A 11 -20.34 17.40 8.20
C ALA A 11 -19.93 18.85 7.89
N LYS A 12 -18.80 19.32 8.42
CA LYS A 12 -18.28 20.65 8.06
C LYS A 12 -17.85 20.73 6.60
N PHE A 13 -17.18 19.71 6.09
CA PHE A 13 -16.79 19.62 4.69
C PHE A 13 -18.02 19.72 3.76
N MET A 14 -19.08 18.94 4.03
CA MET A 14 -20.31 18.98 3.25
C MET A 14 -21.03 20.34 3.37
N THR A 15 -20.93 21.01 4.52
CA THR A 15 -21.46 22.36 4.72
C THR A 15 -20.73 23.37 3.83
N VAL A 16 -19.41 23.34 3.82
CA VAL A 16 -18.58 24.21 2.97
C VAL A 16 -18.89 23.98 1.50
N LEU A 17 -18.98 22.69 1.06
CA LEU A 17 -19.37 22.36 -0.31
C LEU A 17 -20.77 22.92 -0.67
N SER A 18 -21.72 22.86 0.25
CA SER A 18 -23.09 23.34 0.00
C SER A 18 -23.21 24.86 -0.06
N GLN A 19 -22.33 25.59 0.62
CA GLN A 19 -22.40 27.04 0.77
C GLN A 19 -21.82 27.84 -0.39
N GLY A 20 -21.13 27.25 -1.35
CA GLY A 20 -20.64 28.06 -2.44
C GLY A 20 -19.54 27.52 -3.32
N TYR A 21 -18.99 26.37 -2.99
CA TYR A 21 -18.10 25.69 -3.92
C TYR A 21 -18.92 24.99 -4.99
N LYS A 22 -19.68 25.77 -5.73
CA LYS A 22 -20.36 25.30 -6.92
C LYS A 22 -19.29 25.01 -7.96
N THR A 23 -19.38 23.81 -8.47
CA THR A 23 -18.66 23.32 -9.65
C THR A 23 -18.42 24.42 -10.65
N GLY A 24 -17.19 24.81 -10.85
CA GLY A 24 -16.75 25.62 -11.95
C GLY A 24 -16.20 27.00 -11.64
N GLU A 25 -16.22 27.47 -10.41
CA GLU A 25 -15.80 28.83 -10.06
C GLU A 25 -14.42 28.92 -9.39
N VAL A 26 -13.72 27.79 -9.23
CA VAL A 26 -12.38 27.78 -8.63
C VAL A 26 -11.37 27.30 -9.67
N GLU A 27 -10.51 28.20 -10.08
CA GLU A 27 -9.56 27.98 -11.19
C GLU A 27 -8.46 26.96 -10.91
N ASP A 28 -8.16 26.65 -9.65
CA ASP A 28 -7.04 25.80 -9.27
C ASP A 28 -7.48 24.45 -8.70
N GLY A 29 -7.88 23.54 -9.58
CA GLY A 29 -7.86 22.11 -9.27
C GLY A 29 -9.07 21.55 -8.53
N VAL A 30 -10.05 22.35 -8.16
CA VAL A 30 -11.28 21.85 -7.46
C VAL A 30 -12.21 21.13 -8.42
N ASN A 31 -12.11 21.40 -9.69
CA ASN A 31 -13.02 20.88 -10.70
C ASN A 31 -12.31 19.88 -11.59
N TRP A 32 -12.20 18.66 -11.11
CA TRP A 32 -11.81 17.55 -11.93
C TRP A 32 -13.00 17.09 -12.79
N LYS A 33 -13.31 17.84 -13.83
CA LYS A 33 -14.06 17.28 -14.95
C LYS A 33 -13.14 16.32 -15.68
N HIS A 34 -13.10 15.11 -15.22
CA HIS A 34 -12.47 14.05 -15.96
C HIS A 34 -13.29 13.77 -17.22
N SER A 35 -12.62 13.36 -18.29
CA SER A 35 -13.21 12.84 -19.54
C SER A 35 -14.14 11.65 -19.34
N MET A 36 -14.14 11.04 -18.16
CA MET A 36 -15.14 10.06 -17.72
C MET A 36 -16.42 10.78 -17.30
N HIS A 37 -17.17 11.20 -18.28
CA HIS A 37 -18.57 11.62 -18.27
C HIS A 37 -19.20 11.64 -16.84
N ASN A 38 -19.14 12.82 -16.17
CA ASN A 38 -19.87 13.15 -14.95
C ASN A 38 -19.40 12.56 -13.60
N ILE A 39 -18.16 12.13 -13.45
CA ILE A 39 -17.58 11.96 -12.13
C ILE A 39 -17.05 13.32 -11.69
N GLY A 40 -17.72 13.95 -10.74
CA GLY A 40 -17.17 15.11 -10.04
C GLY A 40 -16.27 14.62 -8.92
N VAL A 41 -14.95 14.69 -9.08
CA VAL A 41 -14.03 14.49 -7.97
C VAL A 41 -13.71 15.85 -7.37
N TRP A 42 -14.01 16.00 -6.10
CA TRP A 42 -13.79 17.22 -5.36
C TRP A 42 -12.65 17.01 -4.38
N CYS A 43 -11.50 17.45 -4.72
CA CYS A 43 -10.38 17.53 -3.81
C CYS A 43 -9.52 18.71 -4.21
N SER A 44 -9.28 19.64 -3.31
CA SER A 44 -8.39 20.73 -3.61
C SER A 44 -7.66 21.23 -2.38
N PRO A 45 -6.45 21.76 -2.56
CA PRO A 45 -5.77 22.53 -1.53
C PRO A 45 -6.65 23.67 -0.98
N LEU A 46 -7.44 24.28 -1.84
CA LEU A 46 -8.32 25.39 -1.43
C LEU A 46 -9.48 24.94 -0.53
N VAL A 47 -10.07 23.77 -0.80
CA VAL A 47 -11.06 23.17 0.10
C VAL A 47 -10.42 22.79 1.42
N ILE A 48 -9.17 22.28 1.39
CA ILE A 48 -8.39 22.01 2.59
C ILE A 48 -8.15 23.30 3.38
N ASP A 49 -7.70 24.38 2.73
CA ASP A 49 -7.46 25.68 3.39
C ASP A 49 -8.72 26.25 4.04
N ILE A 50 -9.87 26.09 3.40
CA ILE A 50 -11.15 26.53 3.94
C ILE A 50 -11.60 25.64 5.09
N LEU A 51 -11.46 24.35 4.93
CA LEU A 51 -11.72 23.40 6.00
C LEU A 51 -10.82 23.64 7.20
N GLU A 52 -9.56 23.99 6.97
CA GLU A 52 -8.64 24.38 8.04
C GLU A 52 -9.21 25.52 8.87
N LYS A 53 -9.70 26.57 8.25
CA LYS A 53 -10.34 27.69 8.94
C LYS A 53 -11.63 27.28 9.66
N GLU A 54 -12.44 26.46 9.01
CA GLU A 54 -13.71 26.00 9.58
C GLU A 54 -13.55 24.93 10.67
N ILE A 55 -12.42 24.20 10.69
CA ILE A 55 -12.11 23.18 11.69
C ILE A 55 -11.21 23.70 12.83
N GLU A 56 -10.77 24.97 12.81
CA GLU A 56 -10.10 25.60 13.95
C GLU A 56 -10.89 25.44 15.26
N ASP A 57 -12.22 25.33 15.16
CA ASP A 57 -13.10 25.05 16.30
C ASP A 57 -13.14 23.58 16.75
N ILE A 58 -12.39 22.69 16.10
CA ILE A 58 -12.30 21.29 16.50
C ILE A 58 -10.93 21.07 17.15
N PRO A 59 -10.84 21.14 18.51
CA PRO A 59 -9.55 21.16 19.22
C PRO A 59 -8.72 19.87 19.04
N GLU A 60 -9.38 18.77 18.66
CA GLU A 60 -8.76 17.47 18.44
C GLU A 60 -7.95 17.41 17.16
N ILE A 61 -8.19 18.35 16.25
CA ILE A 61 -7.43 18.46 14.99
C ILE A 61 -6.36 19.52 15.20
N GLY A 62 -5.13 19.08 15.29
CA GLY A 62 -3.98 19.99 15.31
C GLY A 62 -3.81 20.70 13.97
N PRO A 63 -2.85 21.64 13.83
CA PRO A 63 -2.69 22.42 12.61
C PRO A 63 -2.42 21.51 11.40
N HIS A 64 -3.34 21.37 10.51
CA HIS A 64 -3.35 21.60 9.08
C HIS A 64 -2.54 20.64 8.20
N THR A 65 -3.04 19.39 8.09
CA THR A 65 -2.49 18.45 7.13
C THR A 65 -3.55 17.54 6.54
N LEU A 66 -4.82 17.94 6.66
CA LEU A 66 -5.94 17.13 6.21
C LEU A 66 -6.17 17.29 4.70
N LYS A 67 -6.33 16.18 4.03
CA LYS A 67 -6.71 16.09 2.63
C LYS A 67 -8.06 15.37 2.54
N PHE A 68 -8.99 15.94 1.81
CA PHE A 68 -10.31 15.37 1.59
C PHE A 68 -10.57 15.11 0.12
N CYS A 69 -11.33 14.07 -0.15
CA CYS A 69 -11.92 13.83 -1.45
C CYS A 69 -13.41 13.51 -1.31
N HIS A 70 -14.17 14.01 -2.22
CA HIS A 70 -15.54 13.59 -2.44
C HIS A 70 -15.75 13.36 -3.93
N ALA A 71 -16.20 12.18 -4.31
CA ALA A 71 -16.59 11.86 -5.68
C ALA A 71 -17.98 11.23 -5.70
N SER A 72 -18.78 11.60 -6.67
CA SER A 72 -20.08 10.98 -6.92
C SER A 72 -20.31 10.80 -8.42
N TRP A 73 -20.98 9.70 -8.78
CA TRP A 73 -21.34 9.39 -10.16
C TRP A 73 -22.71 8.75 -10.24
N GLY A 74 -23.45 9.04 -11.31
CA GLY A 74 -24.79 8.56 -11.51
C GLY A 74 -24.92 7.40 -12.49
N LYS A 75 -26.03 6.69 -12.41
CA LYS A 75 -26.40 5.58 -13.28
C LYS A 75 -26.37 5.97 -14.76
N GLY A 76 -25.75 5.16 -15.60
CA GLY A 76 -25.76 5.32 -17.05
C GLY A 76 -24.73 6.26 -17.64
N GLN A 77 -23.80 6.78 -16.83
CA GLN A 77 -22.82 7.79 -17.28
C GLN A 77 -21.37 7.27 -17.38
N ALA A 78 -21.14 6.04 -17.01
CA ALA A 78 -19.83 5.40 -17.19
C ALA A 78 -19.93 4.34 -18.29
N ASN A 79 -19.58 4.72 -19.51
CA ASN A 79 -19.53 3.78 -20.62
C ASN A 79 -18.53 2.65 -20.33
N GLY A 80 -19.03 1.43 -20.23
CA GLY A 80 -18.24 0.23 -20.37
C GLY A 80 -17.84 -0.50 -19.08
N ILE A 81 -18.21 -0.06 -17.88
CA ILE A 81 -17.97 -0.81 -16.65
C ILE A 81 -19.30 -1.40 -16.14
N PRO A 82 -19.51 -2.73 -16.24
CA PRO A 82 -20.79 -3.36 -15.85
C PRO A 82 -21.21 -3.13 -14.40
N SER A 83 -20.26 -2.83 -13.49
CA SER A 83 -20.52 -2.58 -12.07
C SER A 83 -20.91 -1.14 -11.73
N ILE A 84 -20.87 -0.20 -12.68
CA ILE A 84 -21.21 1.20 -12.46
C ILE A 84 -22.61 1.54 -13.04
N GLU A 85 -23.50 0.60 -13.05
CA GLU A 85 -24.91 0.87 -13.37
C GLU A 85 -25.67 1.56 -12.23
N GLN A 86 -25.04 1.64 -11.06
CA GLN A 86 -25.60 2.23 -9.87
C GLN A 86 -24.93 3.58 -9.56
N PHE A 87 -25.65 4.43 -8.84
CA PHE A 87 -25.10 5.64 -8.26
C PHE A 87 -24.02 5.28 -7.26
N GLY A 88 -22.83 5.88 -7.37
CA GLY A 88 -21.71 5.59 -6.51
C GLY A 88 -21.18 6.83 -5.80
N HIS A 89 -20.59 6.61 -4.64
CA HIS A 89 -19.92 7.61 -3.85
C HIS A 89 -18.55 7.11 -3.43
N TYR A 90 -17.59 8.02 -3.39
CA TYR A 90 -16.26 7.79 -2.85
C TYR A 90 -15.82 9.01 -2.08
N ASN A 91 -15.48 8.80 -0.83
CA ASN A 91 -14.99 9.85 0.04
C ASN A 91 -13.75 9.36 0.77
N TYR A 92 -12.81 10.24 1.02
CA TYR A 92 -11.72 9.96 1.94
C TYR A 92 -11.30 11.18 2.75
N ILE A 93 -10.67 10.90 3.88
CA ILE A 93 -9.89 11.82 4.68
C ILE A 93 -8.47 11.26 4.86
N MET A 94 -7.47 12.09 4.67
CA MET A 94 -6.07 11.76 4.88
C MET A 94 -5.41 12.84 5.73
N ASP A 95 -4.82 12.45 6.86
CA ASP A 95 -3.97 13.33 7.65
C ASP A 95 -2.51 13.16 7.24
N MET A 96 -1.97 14.12 6.53
CA MET A 96 -0.57 14.10 6.04
C MET A 96 0.46 14.18 7.17
N LYS A 97 0.07 14.58 8.38
CA LYS A 97 0.96 14.63 9.54
C LYS A 97 1.15 13.24 10.16
N THR A 98 0.06 12.52 10.39
CA THR A 98 0.06 11.24 11.09
C THR A 98 0.07 10.04 10.15
N GLY A 99 -0.31 10.23 8.87
CA GLY A 99 -0.55 9.14 7.93
C GLY A 99 -1.91 8.46 8.11
N PHE A 100 -2.78 9.00 8.97
CA PHE A 100 -4.13 8.47 9.12
C PHE A 100 -4.90 8.59 7.81
N PHE A 101 -5.55 7.51 7.39
CA PHE A 101 -6.39 7.46 6.21
C PHE A 101 -7.68 6.73 6.54
N ALA A 102 -8.80 7.25 6.06
CA ALA A 102 -10.09 6.59 6.09
C ALA A 102 -10.85 6.92 4.81
N GLU A 103 -11.57 5.95 4.29
CA GLU A 103 -12.44 6.11 3.12
C GLU A 103 -13.79 5.46 3.37
N TRP A 104 -14.80 5.93 2.63
CA TRP A 104 -16.16 5.42 2.75
C TRP A 104 -16.97 5.74 1.48
N GLY A 105 -18.12 5.05 1.33
CA GLY A 105 -19.08 5.23 0.25
C GLY A 105 -20.06 6.38 0.51
N GLU A 106 -21.36 6.12 0.42
CA GLU A 106 -22.43 7.13 0.61
C GLU A 106 -22.46 7.67 2.04
N SER A 107 -22.22 6.83 3.02
CA SER A 107 -22.11 7.17 4.43
C SER A 107 -20.92 6.50 5.07
N LEU A 108 -20.53 6.93 6.28
CA LEU A 108 -19.41 6.31 7.03
C LEU A 108 -19.61 4.84 7.40
N ASP A 109 -20.82 4.31 7.21
CA ASP A 109 -21.15 2.91 7.42
C ASP A 109 -21.16 2.09 6.11
N ASN A 110 -20.85 2.72 4.97
CA ASN A 110 -20.78 2.06 3.69
C ASN A 110 -19.33 1.94 3.22
N ASP A 111 -18.89 0.72 2.99
CA ASP A 111 -17.59 0.47 2.39
C ASP A 111 -17.51 0.94 0.94
N VAL A 112 -16.31 1.21 0.49
CA VAL A 112 -16.00 1.50 -0.90
C VAL A 112 -15.81 0.18 -1.65
N GLU A 113 -16.68 -0.11 -2.62
CA GLU A 113 -16.51 -1.30 -3.47
C GLU A 113 -15.35 -1.16 -4.45
N LYS A 114 -15.14 0.07 -4.94
CA LYS A 114 -14.10 0.42 -5.89
C LYS A 114 -13.88 1.94 -5.88
N ALA A 115 -12.63 2.36 -5.72
CA ALA A 115 -12.26 3.75 -5.92
C ALA A 115 -12.41 4.16 -7.40
N PRO A 116 -12.74 5.43 -7.72
CA PRO A 116 -12.81 5.93 -9.10
C PRO A 116 -11.46 5.83 -9.82
N ALA A 117 -10.36 5.88 -9.09
CA ALA A 117 -9.01 5.55 -9.51
C ALA A 117 -8.20 5.07 -8.30
N ASN A 118 -6.94 4.67 -8.50
CA ASN A 118 -6.14 4.18 -7.39
C ASN A 118 -5.92 5.26 -6.31
N ASN A 119 -6.04 4.87 -5.06
CA ASN A 119 -5.70 5.68 -3.88
C ASN A 119 -4.32 5.29 -3.31
N ILE A 120 -3.83 4.11 -3.66
CA ILE A 120 -2.50 3.58 -3.33
C ILE A 120 -1.73 3.30 -4.63
N LEU A 121 -0.43 3.59 -4.62
CA LEU A 121 0.47 3.24 -5.71
C LEU A 121 1.71 2.55 -5.17
N ASP A 122 1.91 1.30 -5.57
CA ASP A 122 3.22 0.66 -5.46
C ASP A 122 4.10 1.16 -6.60
N ILE A 123 5.23 1.76 -6.31
CA ILE A 123 6.16 2.28 -7.31
C ILE A 123 7.57 1.73 -7.10
N GLU A 124 8.09 1.03 -8.09
CA GLU A 124 9.45 0.50 -8.06
C GLU A 124 10.44 1.55 -8.57
N VAL A 125 11.30 2.04 -7.69
CA VAL A 125 12.29 3.06 -8.06
C VAL A 125 13.67 2.48 -8.38
N THR A 126 13.91 1.21 -8.06
CA THR A 126 15.15 0.50 -8.43
C THR A 126 14.94 -1.00 -8.52
N THR A 127 15.56 -1.61 -9.52
CA THR A 127 15.77 -3.07 -9.60
C THR A 127 17.19 -3.46 -9.21
N LYS A 128 18.04 -2.50 -8.81
CA LYS A 128 19.34 -2.77 -8.21
C LYS A 128 19.16 -3.20 -6.77
N CYS A 129 19.80 -4.29 -6.37
CA CYS A 129 19.78 -4.72 -4.98
C CYS A 129 20.97 -5.62 -4.71
N THR A 130 21.67 -5.39 -3.61
CA THR A 130 22.77 -6.21 -3.11
C THR A 130 22.35 -7.17 -2.00
N GLY A 131 21.05 -7.17 -1.65
CA GLY A 131 20.53 -7.92 -0.50
C GLY A 131 20.76 -7.20 0.83
N PRO A 132 20.25 -7.75 1.94
CA PRO A 132 20.29 -7.10 3.26
C PRO A 132 21.65 -7.21 3.97
N GLY A 133 22.59 -7.98 3.43
CA GLY A 133 23.93 -8.18 4.00
C GLY A 133 24.90 -8.75 2.98
N ASN A 134 26.19 -8.72 3.34
CA ASN A 134 27.27 -9.20 2.46
C ASN A 134 27.28 -10.73 2.24
N TYR A 135 26.48 -11.45 2.99
CA TYR A 135 26.33 -12.90 2.88
C TYR A 135 24.87 -13.27 2.93
N LEU A 136 24.41 -13.95 1.88
CA LEU A 136 23.14 -14.62 1.95
C LEU A 136 23.33 -15.94 2.67
N TYR A 137 22.60 -16.02 3.75
CA TYR A 137 22.19 -17.31 4.26
C TYR A 137 20.91 -17.68 3.54
N ASP A 138 20.76 -18.91 3.10
CA ASP A 138 19.42 -19.39 2.79
C ASP A 138 18.56 -19.31 4.05
N MET A 139 17.26 -19.44 3.90
CA MET A 139 16.36 -19.37 5.03
C MET A 139 16.55 -20.52 6.04
N TYR A 140 17.45 -21.46 5.77
CA TYR A 140 17.79 -22.60 6.61
C TYR A 140 19.14 -22.43 7.34
N GLY A 141 19.78 -21.26 7.23
CA GLY A 141 21.06 -21.00 7.87
C GLY A 141 22.27 -21.59 7.11
N SER A 142 22.07 -22.18 5.94
CA SER A 142 23.19 -22.54 5.06
C SER A 142 23.61 -21.34 4.23
N LYS A 143 24.92 -21.16 4.03
CA LYS A 143 25.45 -20.11 3.16
C LYS A 143 25.10 -20.43 1.72
N THR A 144 24.02 -19.86 1.19
CA THR A 144 23.80 -19.86 -0.24
C THR A 144 24.46 -18.66 -0.85
N HIS A 145 25.57 -18.89 -1.49
CA HIS A 145 26.08 -17.94 -2.46
C HIS A 145 25.12 -17.93 -3.67
N THR A 146 24.17 -17.00 -3.69
CA THR A 146 23.85 -16.46 -5.00
C THR A 146 25.07 -15.62 -5.38
N GLU A 147 25.64 -15.79 -6.54
CA GLU A 147 26.81 -15.04 -7.03
C GLU A 147 26.64 -13.51 -6.95
N SER A 148 25.44 -13.03 -6.64
CA SER A 148 25.02 -11.63 -6.61
C SER A 148 24.74 -11.04 -5.22
N GLY A 149 24.76 -11.82 -4.14
CA GLY A 149 24.40 -11.31 -2.80
C GLY A 149 22.90 -11.04 -2.57
N CYS A 150 22.00 -11.37 -3.49
CA CYS A 150 20.57 -11.04 -3.44
C CYS A 150 19.72 -12.09 -2.71
N CYS A 151 18.53 -11.71 -2.22
CA CYS A 151 17.64 -12.63 -1.52
C CYS A 151 17.28 -13.86 -2.35
N ALA A 152 17.38 -15.05 -1.74
CA ALA A 152 17.14 -16.33 -2.41
C ALA A 152 15.67 -16.51 -2.85
N PHE A 153 14.73 -15.80 -2.23
CA PHE A 153 13.29 -15.85 -2.49
C PHE A 153 12.73 -14.61 -3.20
N CYS A 154 13.58 -13.73 -3.72
CA CYS A 154 13.13 -12.49 -4.35
C CYS A 154 12.29 -12.76 -5.60
N TYR A 155 11.02 -12.42 -5.56
CA TYR A 155 10.08 -12.58 -6.67
C TYR A 155 10.41 -11.70 -7.87
N LYS A 156 11.04 -10.53 -7.64
CA LYS A 156 11.52 -9.61 -8.69
C LYS A 156 12.84 -10.06 -9.31
N SER A 157 13.55 -10.98 -8.67
CA SER A 157 14.89 -11.41 -9.09
C SER A 157 15.90 -10.26 -9.24
N ASN A 158 15.74 -9.21 -8.44
CA ASN A 158 16.63 -8.05 -8.43
C ASN A 158 18.10 -8.43 -8.21
N THR A 159 19.01 -7.68 -8.82
CA THR A 159 20.46 -7.93 -8.81
C THR A 159 21.24 -6.61 -8.67
N PRO A 160 22.54 -6.62 -8.32
CA PRO A 160 23.37 -5.41 -8.33
C PRO A 160 23.43 -4.70 -9.69
N ASN A 161 23.20 -5.44 -10.79
CA ASN A 161 23.27 -4.93 -12.16
C ASN A 161 21.90 -4.45 -12.69
N GLY A 162 20.96 -4.20 -11.81
CA GLY A 162 19.66 -3.62 -12.16
C GLY A 162 19.76 -2.16 -12.63
N LYS A 163 18.63 -1.49 -12.69
CA LYS A 163 18.51 -0.08 -13.12
C LYS A 163 17.72 0.74 -12.10
N ASN A 164 17.88 2.05 -12.15
CA ASN A 164 17.17 3.01 -11.35
C ASN A 164 16.13 3.77 -12.19
N MET A 165 14.98 4.05 -11.63
CA MET A 165 14.11 5.11 -12.12
C MET A 165 14.80 6.46 -11.89
N SER A 166 14.77 7.35 -12.87
CA SER A 166 15.27 8.72 -12.68
C SER A 166 14.22 9.59 -11.98
N LEU A 167 14.67 10.63 -11.29
CA LEU A 167 13.79 11.63 -10.69
C LEU A 167 12.82 12.25 -11.72
N ASP A 168 13.29 12.49 -12.95
CA ASP A 168 12.44 13.01 -14.05
C ASP A 168 11.32 12.04 -14.42
N THR A 169 11.63 10.74 -14.51
CA THR A 169 10.60 9.69 -14.76
C THR A 169 9.61 9.65 -13.61
N PHE A 170 10.09 9.64 -12.37
CA PHE A 170 9.25 9.64 -11.18
C PHE A 170 8.29 10.84 -11.16
N ARG A 171 8.80 12.06 -11.37
CA ARG A 171 7.98 13.27 -11.45
C ARG A 171 6.89 13.17 -12.51
N LYS A 172 7.24 12.72 -13.73
CA LYS A 172 6.28 12.53 -14.82
C LYS A 172 5.22 11.50 -14.50
N VAL A 173 5.55 10.46 -13.75
CA VAL A 173 4.57 9.47 -13.27
C VAL A 173 3.64 10.11 -12.25
N ILE A 174 4.19 10.72 -11.20
CA ILE A 174 3.41 11.33 -10.10
C ILE A 174 2.49 12.45 -10.62
N ASP A 175 2.97 13.30 -11.54
CA ASP A 175 2.15 14.38 -12.11
C ASP A 175 0.96 13.90 -12.95
N LYS A 176 0.94 12.63 -13.34
CA LYS A 176 -0.18 12.01 -14.07
C LYS A 176 -1.13 11.23 -13.18
N MET A 177 -0.78 11.05 -11.91
CA MET A 177 -1.63 10.31 -11.00
C MET A 177 -2.92 11.08 -10.70
N PRO A 178 -4.01 10.35 -10.48
CA PRO A 178 -5.28 10.94 -10.13
C PRO A 178 -5.20 11.57 -8.73
N ILE A 179 -6.09 12.52 -8.48
CA ILE A 179 -6.18 13.20 -7.18
C ILE A 179 -6.60 12.24 -6.05
N THR A 180 -7.16 11.09 -6.38
CA THR A 180 -7.45 10.01 -5.42
C THR A 180 -6.20 9.42 -4.81
N LEU A 181 -5.01 9.57 -5.45
CA LEU A 181 -3.77 9.05 -4.89
C LEU A 181 -3.41 9.76 -3.58
N THR A 182 -3.38 9.01 -2.50
CA THR A 182 -3.07 9.49 -1.14
C THR A 182 -1.70 9.07 -0.67
N GLN A 183 -1.22 7.92 -1.12
CA GLN A 183 0.04 7.35 -0.65
C GLN A 183 0.72 6.51 -1.72
N ILE A 184 2.05 6.45 -1.61
CA ILE A 184 2.88 5.55 -2.39
C ILE A 184 3.63 4.58 -1.47
N ALA A 185 3.73 3.33 -1.91
CA ALA A 185 4.64 2.35 -1.34
C ALA A 185 5.84 2.18 -2.28
N ILE A 186 7.00 2.65 -1.83
CA ILE A 186 8.21 2.67 -2.65
C ILE A 186 8.90 1.32 -2.57
N GLY A 187 9.02 0.66 -3.71
CA GLY A 187 9.85 -0.52 -3.90
C GLY A 187 11.30 -0.11 -4.20
N ALA A 188 12.19 -0.39 -3.25
CA ALA A 188 13.60 -0.08 -3.32
C ALA A 188 14.47 -1.28 -2.91
N ASP A 189 15.76 -1.07 -2.76
CA ASP A 189 16.71 -2.06 -2.27
C ASP A 189 16.71 -2.17 -0.73
N ALA A 190 17.41 -3.16 -0.22
CA ALA A 190 17.42 -3.50 1.21
C ALA A 190 18.04 -2.40 2.11
N HIS A 191 18.99 -1.62 1.58
CA HIS A 191 19.74 -0.59 2.30
C HIS A 191 19.29 0.84 1.96
N LEU A 192 18.50 1.02 0.90
CA LEU A 192 18.04 2.30 0.37
C LEU A 192 19.17 3.20 -0.17
N ASP A 193 20.20 2.59 -0.70
CA ASP A 193 21.41 3.28 -1.20
C ASP A 193 21.64 3.16 -2.72
N GLN A 194 20.82 2.35 -3.42
CA GLN A 194 21.04 2.05 -4.83
C GLN A 194 20.45 3.09 -5.77
N ASN A 195 19.41 3.81 -5.37
CA ASN A 195 18.88 4.92 -6.16
C ASN A 195 19.28 6.28 -5.51
N PRO A 196 20.21 7.04 -6.12
CA PRO A 196 20.66 8.31 -5.55
C PRO A 196 19.57 9.38 -5.47
N ASP A 197 18.52 9.27 -6.28
CA ASP A 197 17.41 10.23 -6.34
C ASP A 197 16.28 9.91 -5.33
N LEU A 198 16.42 8.84 -4.52
CA LEU A 198 15.36 8.34 -3.65
C LEU A 198 14.76 9.41 -2.72
N TRP A 199 15.63 10.19 -2.09
CA TRP A 199 15.20 11.21 -1.13
C TRP A 199 14.47 12.39 -1.79
N ASP A 200 14.90 12.78 -2.99
CA ASP A 200 14.25 13.81 -3.79
C ASP A 200 12.90 13.33 -4.34
N MET A 201 12.76 12.03 -4.63
CA MET A 201 11.49 11.41 -5.02
C MET A 201 10.47 11.47 -3.87
N MET A 202 10.90 11.15 -2.64
CA MET A 202 10.04 11.26 -1.45
C MET A 202 9.60 12.69 -1.19
N ASP A 203 10.54 13.65 -1.26
CA ASP A 203 10.23 15.07 -1.10
C ASP A 203 9.24 15.55 -2.16
N TYR A 204 9.41 15.09 -3.39
CA TYR A 204 8.48 15.42 -4.47
C TYR A 204 7.07 14.86 -4.21
N ALA A 205 6.92 13.60 -3.84
CA ALA A 205 5.64 13.01 -3.49
C ALA A 205 4.97 13.74 -2.33
N ASN A 206 5.70 14.01 -1.25
CA ASN A 206 5.22 14.76 -0.10
C ASN A 206 4.78 16.19 -0.48
N SER A 207 5.51 16.86 -1.39
CA SER A 207 5.13 18.19 -1.88
C SER A 207 3.83 18.21 -2.70
N LYS A 208 3.42 17.06 -3.22
CA LYS A 208 2.13 16.86 -3.91
C LYS A 208 1.00 16.39 -2.98
N GLY A 209 1.25 16.36 -1.67
CA GLY A 209 0.29 15.83 -0.70
C GLY A 209 0.07 14.31 -0.83
N ILE A 210 1.12 13.58 -1.19
CA ILE A 210 1.12 12.11 -1.31
C ILE A 210 2.09 11.56 -0.27
N ALA A 211 1.59 10.76 0.66
CA ALA A 211 2.42 10.17 1.72
C ALA A 211 3.40 9.14 1.14
N ALA A 212 4.69 9.32 1.41
CA ALA A 212 5.70 8.36 1.03
C ALA A 212 5.85 7.30 2.12
N ASN A 213 5.71 6.02 1.75
CA ASN A 213 5.98 4.85 2.57
C ASN A 213 7.01 3.97 1.87
N ILE A 214 7.80 3.22 2.60
CA ILE A 214 8.87 2.40 2.03
C ILE A 214 9.11 1.12 2.82
N THR A 215 9.65 0.12 2.13
CA THR A 215 10.17 -1.10 2.75
C THR A 215 11.69 -1.14 2.65
N CYS A 216 12.36 -1.42 3.77
CA CYS A 216 13.80 -1.62 3.87
C CYS A 216 14.11 -2.92 4.62
N ALA A 217 15.38 -3.23 4.87
CA ALA A 217 15.76 -4.42 5.62
C ALA A 217 16.91 -4.19 6.60
N ASN A 218 17.93 -3.46 6.19
CA ASN A 218 19.13 -3.21 6.99
C ASN A 218 19.64 -1.79 6.69
N ILE A 219 19.28 -0.84 7.52
CA ILE A 219 19.58 0.57 7.34
C ILE A 219 20.51 1.07 8.44
N ASP A 220 21.32 2.04 8.11
CA ASP A 220 22.18 2.76 9.05
C ASP A 220 21.44 3.89 9.78
N ASP A 221 22.13 4.58 10.63
CA ASP A 221 21.58 5.63 11.47
C ASP A 221 21.15 6.88 10.65
N GLU A 222 21.91 7.24 9.64
CA GLU A 222 21.59 8.37 8.77
C GLU A 222 20.36 8.08 7.91
N THR A 223 20.24 6.89 7.37
CA THR A 223 19.06 6.42 6.62
C THR A 223 17.82 6.45 7.52
N ALA A 224 17.94 5.96 8.76
CA ALA A 224 16.84 5.99 9.72
C ALA A 224 16.38 7.42 10.04
N ARG A 225 17.31 8.35 10.19
CA ARG A 225 17.04 9.77 10.40
C ARG A 225 16.29 10.38 9.21
N LEU A 226 16.73 10.12 7.98
CA LEU A 226 16.06 10.61 6.78
C LEU A 226 14.65 10.03 6.63
N LEU A 227 14.48 8.75 6.88
CA LEU A 227 13.15 8.11 6.83
C LEU A 227 12.18 8.73 7.84
N SER A 228 12.64 8.99 9.06
CA SER A 228 11.80 9.60 10.11
C SER A 228 11.28 10.99 9.73
N GLN A 229 11.96 11.69 8.83
CA GLN A 229 11.56 13.01 8.36
C GLN A 229 10.67 12.96 7.10
N LYS A 230 10.84 11.95 6.26
CA LYS A 230 10.26 11.91 4.91
C LYS A 230 9.12 10.89 4.75
N CYS A 231 9.11 9.83 5.56
CA CYS A 231 8.09 8.76 5.48
C CYS A 231 7.01 8.90 6.55
N LYS A 232 5.82 8.41 6.22
CA LYS A 232 4.72 8.28 7.19
C LYS A 232 4.69 6.89 7.82
N ALA A 233 5.06 5.86 7.07
CA ALA A 233 5.26 4.52 7.58
C ALA A 233 6.49 3.88 6.93
N VAL A 234 7.16 3.02 7.69
CA VAL A 234 8.28 2.20 7.22
C VAL A 234 8.03 0.75 7.57
N ALA A 235 8.20 -0.12 6.60
CA ALA A 235 8.25 -1.55 6.84
C ALA A 235 9.71 -2.03 6.84
N VAL A 236 10.07 -2.85 7.82
CA VAL A 236 11.42 -3.43 7.91
C VAL A 236 11.31 -4.93 7.72
N SER A 237 11.92 -5.43 6.66
CA SER A 237 11.89 -6.86 6.33
C SER A 237 12.75 -7.67 7.29
N ARG A 238 12.14 -8.69 7.90
CA ARG A 238 12.82 -9.66 8.76
C ARG A 238 13.35 -10.80 7.92
N TYR A 239 14.66 -10.81 7.72
CA TYR A 239 15.41 -11.90 7.09
C TYR A 239 16.07 -12.79 8.16
N GLN A 240 16.94 -13.70 7.76
CA GLN A 240 17.58 -14.67 8.66
C GLN A 240 18.35 -14.05 9.81
N ASN A 241 19.18 -13.03 9.54
CA ASN A 241 19.82 -12.28 10.60
C ASN A 241 18.81 -11.28 11.16
N LYS A 242 18.24 -11.63 12.30
CA LYS A 242 17.23 -10.81 12.97
C LYS A 242 17.76 -9.46 13.41
N ASP A 243 19.04 -9.35 13.73
CA ASP A 243 19.63 -8.10 14.22
C ASP A 243 19.59 -6.99 13.15
N TRP A 244 19.71 -7.30 11.88
CA TRP A 244 19.54 -6.30 10.82
C TRP A 244 18.18 -5.62 10.89
N CYS A 245 17.11 -6.39 11.03
CA CYS A 245 15.76 -5.87 11.15
C CYS A 245 15.54 -5.17 12.50
N TYR A 246 15.89 -5.81 13.60
CA TYR A 246 15.61 -5.28 14.95
C TYR A 246 16.38 -4.01 15.25
N ASP A 247 17.66 -3.93 14.84
CA ASP A 247 18.47 -2.72 14.96
C ASP A 247 17.93 -1.59 14.07
N SER A 248 17.44 -1.91 12.86
CA SER A 248 16.81 -0.93 11.99
C SER A 248 15.52 -0.38 12.61
N ILE A 249 14.67 -1.24 13.18
CA ILE A 249 13.46 -0.84 13.91
C ILE A 249 13.82 0.05 15.11
N LYS A 250 14.86 -0.32 15.86
CA LYS A 250 15.32 0.48 17.00
C LYS A 250 15.79 1.87 16.54
N ARG A 251 16.61 1.96 15.49
CA ARG A 251 17.06 3.26 14.94
C ARG A 251 15.87 4.14 14.55
N LEU A 252 14.89 3.60 13.83
CA LEU A 252 13.68 4.35 13.45
C LEU A 252 12.91 4.84 14.67
N THR A 253 12.76 4.01 15.71
CA THR A 253 12.08 4.41 16.95
C THR A 253 12.86 5.43 17.75
N ASP A 254 14.19 5.38 17.75
CA ASP A 254 15.05 6.36 18.39
C ASP A 254 14.90 7.75 17.74
N TYR A 255 14.61 7.82 16.42
CA TYR A 255 14.26 9.06 15.71
C TYR A 255 12.77 9.42 15.77
N GLY A 256 11.98 8.77 16.63
CA GLY A 256 10.61 9.19 16.93
C GLY A 256 9.51 8.55 16.09
N MET A 257 9.82 7.62 15.20
CA MET A 257 8.82 6.85 14.46
C MET A 257 8.13 5.82 15.37
N ASN A 258 7.17 6.27 16.16
CA ASN A 258 6.41 5.41 17.06
C ASN A 258 5.10 4.98 16.38
N GLN A 259 4.77 3.70 16.43
CA GLN A 259 3.54 3.12 15.85
C GLN A 259 3.39 3.31 14.32
N ALA A 260 4.47 3.66 13.63
CA ALA A 260 4.52 3.81 12.18
C ALA A 260 5.51 2.83 11.53
N ILE A 261 5.99 1.84 12.30
CA ILE A 261 6.95 0.83 11.85
C ILE A 261 6.29 -0.53 11.89
N ASN A 262 6.25 -1.20 10.74
CA ASN A 262 5.82 -2.57 10.64
C ASN A 262 7.03 -3.48 10.36
N MET A 263 6.97 -4.71 10.85
CA MET A 263 7.91 -5.76 10.45
C MET A 263 7.29 -6.56 9.32
N HIS A 264 7.94 -6.65 8.16
CA HIS A 264 7.53 -7.53 7.08
C HIS A 264 8.23 -8.88 7.22
N PHE A 265 7.48 -9.95 7.25
CA PHE A 265 8.01 -11.31 7.29
C PHE A 265 7.40 -12.15 6.17
N MET A 266 8.24 -12.58 5.23
CA MET A 266 7.82 -13.50 4.18
C MET A 266 7.72 -14.93 4.74
N ILE A 267 6.49 -15.47 4.75
CA ILE A 267 6.21 -16.80 5.29
C ILE A 267 6.15 -17.86 4.21
N CYS A 268 6.88 -18.94 4.46
CA CYS A 268 6.89 -20.17 3.68
C CYS A 268 7.22 -21.36 4.60
N GLN A 269 7.14 -22.59 4.12
CA GLN A 269 7.47 -23.76 4.92
C GLN A 269 8.87 -23.66 5.53
N GLU A 270 9.79 -23.13 4.75
CA GLU A 270 11.19 -22.98 5.12
C GLU A 270 11.46 -21.93 6.18
N SER A 271 10.59 -20.94 6.33
CA SER A 271 10.71 -19.88 7.35
C SER A 271 9.77 -20.07 8.54
N PHE A 272 9.01 -21.15 8.59
CA PHE A 272 7.95 -21.35 9.57
C PHE A 272 8.44 -21.30 11.02
N GLU A 273 9.53 -22.01 11.35
CA GLU A 273 10.09 -22.01 12.71
C GLU A 273 10.67 -20.63 13.08
N GLN A 274 11.26 -19.92 12.11
CA GLN A 274 11.72 -18.54 12.34
C GLN A 274 10.56 -17.56 12.55
N ALA A 275 9.42 -17.79 11.92
CA ALA A 275 8.22 -16.99 12.15
C ALA A 275 7.73 -17.15 13.61
N LYS A 276 7.70 -18.38 14.13
CA LYS A 276 7.35 -18.64 15.54
C LYS A 276 8.36 -18.02 16.53
N GLU A 277 9.66 -18.13 16.22
CA GLU A 277 10.69 -17.46 17.01
C GLU A 277 10.47 -15.94 17.05
N THR A 278 10.13 -15.34 15.90
CA THR A 278 9.91 -13.90 15.79
C THR A 278 8.72 -13.42 16.63
N ILE A 279 7.66 -14.21 16.77
CA ILE A 279 6.53 -13.91 17.68
C ILE A 279 7.03 -13.77 19.12
N ASN A 280 7.89 -14.70 19.59
CA ASN A 280 8.49 -14.60 20.90
C ASN A 280 9.43 -13.40 21.05
N ASP A 281 10.22 -13.10 20.02
CA ASP A 281 11.14 -11.96 20.02
C ASP A 281 10.38 -10.62 20.15
N ILE A 282 9.22 -10.48 19.51
CA ILE A 282 8.39 -9.26 19.61
C ILE A 282 8.03 -8.94 21.07
N LYS A 283 7.85 -9.95 21.90
CA LYS A 283 7.54 -9.77 23.33
C LYS A 283 8.77 -9.50 24.19
N THR A 284 9.90 -10.06 23.83
CA THR A 284 11.07 -10.13 24.70
C THR A 284 12.21 -9.22 24.30
N ASP A 285 12.34 -8.89 23.02
CA ASP A 285 13.42 -8.02 22.53
C ASP A 285 13.05 -6.53 22.74
N PRO A 286 13.83 -5.78 23.55
CA PRO A 286 13.51 -4.39 23.85
C PRO A 286 13.55 -3.47 22.63
N ARG A 287 14.21 -3.86 21.53
CA ARG A 287 14.27 -3.11 20.28
C ARG A 287 12.91 -3.04 19.59
N LEU A 288 12.02 -4.02 19.85
CA LEU A 288 10.72 -4.18 19.20
C LEU A 288 9.56 -3.58 20.02
N LYS A 289 9.83 -3.02 21.19
CA LYS A 289 8.79 -2.53 22.13
C LYS A 289 7.82 -1.53 21.51
N LYS A 290 8.24 -0.79 20.47
CA LYS A 290 7.43 0.24 19.77
C LYS A 290 7.03 -0.19 18.36
N LEU A 291 7.21 -1.46 18.02
CA LEU A 291 6.72 -2.02 16.77
C LEU A 291 5.19 -1.88 16.72
N ASN A 292 4.65 -1.44 15.58
CA ASN A 292 3.21 -1.36 15.40
C ASN A 292 2.60 -2.75 15.20
N ALA A 293 3.09 -3.48 14.21
CA ALA A 293 2.62 -4.82 13.90
C ALA A 293 3.67 -5.64 13.13
N ILE A 294 3.53 -6.96 13.16
CA ILE A 294 4.15 -7.83 12.18
C ILE A 294 3.18 -8.08 11.03
N VAL A 295 3.66 -8.00 9.80
CA VAL A 295 2.87 -8.25 8.58
C VAL A 295 3.40 -9.52 7.91
N TRP A 296 2.56 -10.53 7.88
CA TRP A 296 2.84 -11.80 7.24
C TRP A 296 2.61 -11.69 5.73
N LEU A 297 3.69 -11.88 4.97
CA LEU A 297 3.66 -11.85 3.52
C LEU A 297 3.70 -13.29 2.99
N SER A 298 2.62 -13.75 2.40
CA SER A 298 2.61 -15.10 1.79
C SER A 298 3.56 -15.19 0.61
N LEU A 299 4.35 -16.26 0.58
CA LEU A 299 5.24 -16.56 -0.55
C LEU A 299 4.45 -16.60 -1.86
N LYS A 300 4.95 -15.91 -2.87
CA LYS A 300 4.55 -16.07 -4.27
C LYS A 300 5.64 -16.87 -5.00
N THR A 301 5.24 -17.96 -5.64
CA THR A 301 6.14 -18.85 -6.38
C THR A 301 6.52 -18.22 -7.72
N LYS A 302 7.27 -17.11 -7.65
CA LYS A 302 7.73 -16.31 -8.78
C LYS A 302 9.20 -15.95 -8.64
N GLY A 303 9.90 -15.83 -9.76
CA GLY A 303 11.31 -15.49 -9.78
C GLY A 303 12.14 -16.49 -8.96
N ARG A 304 13.03 -15.99 -8.09
CA ARG A 304 13.80 -16.89 -7.22
C ARG A 304 12.94 -17.60 -6.15
N GLY A 305 11.73 -17.06 -5.87
CA GLY A 305 10.79 -17.66 -4.93
C GLY A 305 10.19 -19.01 -5.37
N GLU A 306 10.33 -19.39 -6.65
CA GLU A 306 9.86 -20.68 -7.19
C GLU A 306 10.44 -21.91 -6.50
N LYS A 307 11.59 -21.75 -5.84
CA LYS A 307 12.27 -22.85 -5.13
C LYS A 307 11.76 -23.08 -3.71
N PHE A 308 10.86 -22.25 -3.24
CA PHE A 308 10.30 -22.29 -1.89
C PHE A 308 8.85 -22.77 -1.90
N HIS A 309 8.37 -23.23 -0.74
CA HIS A 309 7.06 -23.86 -0.63
C HIS A 309 6.12 -22.97 0.23
N PRO A 310 4.95 -22.60 -0.29
CA PRO A 310 3.94 -21.88 0.51
C PRO A 310 3.56 -22.64 1.77
N LEU A 311 3.19 -21.92 2.82
CA LEU A 311 2.62 -22.55 4.03
C LEU A 311 1.33 -23.30 3.70
N SER A 312 1.13 -24.44 4.37
CA SER A 312 -0.20 -25.05 4.42
C SER A 312 -1.18 -24.16 5.20
N GLN A 313 -2.47 -24.43 5.06
CA GLN A 313 -3.48 -23.71 5.84
C GLN A 313 -3.32 -23.96 7.34
N GLU A 314 -2.94 -25.18 7.75
CA GLU A 314 -2.71 -25.56 9.14
C GLU A 314 -1.55 -24.77 9.75
N GLN A 315 -0.43 -24.66 9.05
CA GLN A 315 0.72 -23.86 9.48
C GLN A 315 0.37 -22.37 9.58
N PHE A 316 -0.41 -21.87 8.61
CA PHE A 316 -0.90 -20.49 8.64
C PHE A 316 -1.81 -20.24 9.85
N ASN A 317 -2.76 -21.16 10.11
CA ASN A 317 -3.63 -21.10 11.29
C ASN A 317 -2.84 -21.10 12.60
N GLU A 318 -1.79 -21.93 12.70
CA GLU A 318 -0.91 -21.97 13.86
C GLU A 318 -0.27 -20.60 14.12
N LEU A 319 0.28 -19.92 13.10
CA LEU A 319 0.87 -18.58 13.26
C LEU A 319 -0.16 -17.54 13.71
N ILE A 320 -1.35 -17.52 13.10
CA ILE A 320 -2.40 -16.58 13.48
C ILE A 320 -2.85 -16.81 14.93
N ASN A 321 -3.04 -18.06 15.33
CA ASN A 321 -3.42 -18.40 16.70
C ASN A 321 -2.33 -17.99 17.70
N MET A 322 -1.06 -18.25 17.40
CA MET A 322 0.05 -17.80 18.23
C MET A 322 0.06 -16.28 18.42
N CYS A 323 -0.13 -15.51 17.35
CA CYS A 323 -0.22 -14.05 17.45
C CYS A 323 -1.35 -13.61 18.39
N LYS A 324 -2.53 -14.26 18.28
CA LYS A 324 -3.70 -13.96 19.13
C LYS A 324 -3.44 -14.32 20.60
N GLU A 325 -2.95 -15.53 20.87
CA GLU A 325 -2.65 -16.01 22.21
C GLU A 325 -1.61 -15.15 22.91
N GLU A 326 -0.63 -14.67 22.16
CA GLU A 326 0.45 -13.82 22.67
C GLU A 326 0.12 -12.32 22.66
N GLY A 327 -1.06 -11.93 22.16
CA GLY A 327 -1.50 -10.54 22.09
C GLY A 327 -0.63 -9.67 21.16
N ILE A 328 -0.09 -10.26 20.08
CA ILE A 328 0.75 -9.58 19.11
C ILE A 328 -0.14 -8.94 18.03
N ASN A 329 0.08 -7.66 17.75
CA ASN A 329 -0.54 -7.01 16.62
C ASN A 329 0.04 -7.59 15.32
N PHE A 330 -0.82 -8.09 14.46
CA PHE A 330 -0.41 -8.63 13.16
C PHE A 330 -1.30 -8.14 12.03
N GLY A 331 -0.75 -8.15 10.83
CA GLY A 331 -1.46 -7.97 9.56
C GLY A 331 -1.02 -9.04 8.57
N CYS A 332 -1.68 -9.06 7.43
CA CYS A 332 -1.31 -9.92 6.30
C CYS A 332 -1.36 -9.11 5.01
N ASP A 333 -0.64 -9.56 4.00
CA ASP A 333 -0.83 -9.00 2.66
C ASP A 333 -2.24 -9.33 2.13
N SER A 334 -2.82 -8.46 1.31
CA SER A 334 -4.17 -8.62 0.77
C SER A 334 -4.36 -9.92 -0.03
N CYS A 335 -3.29 -10.48 -0.55
CA CYS A 335 -3.29 -11.80 -1.19
C CYS A 335 -3.62 -12.93 -0.21
N SER A 336 -3.31 -12.76 1.07
CA SER A 336 -3.53 -13.77 2.12
C SER A 336 -4.94 -13.73 2.71
N ALA A 337 -5.78 -12.77 2.32
CA ALA A 337 -7.13 -12.61 2.87
C ALA A 337 -7.94 -13.92 2.93
N PRO A 338 -7.99 -14.77 1.89
CA PRO A 338 -8.69 -16.05 1.97
C PRO A 338 -8.16 -16.96 3.08
N LYS A 339 -6.84 -17.03 3.28
CA LYS A 339 -6.22 -17.84 4.35
C LYS A 339 -6.51 -17.29 5.74
N VAL A 340 -6.47 -15.96 5.89
CA VAL A 340 -6.81 -15.27 7.15
C VAL A 340 -8.22 -15.61 7.57
N MET A 341 -9.18 -15.45 6.65
CA MET A 341 -10.60 -15.73 6.96
C MET A 341 -10.86 -17.20 7.27
N LYS A 342 -10.16 -18.13 6.61
CA LYS A 342 -10.20 -19.54 6.98
C LYS A 342 -9.62 -19.81 8.37
N ALA A 343 -8.51 -19.15 8.72
CA ALA A 343 -7.87 -19.30 10.04
C ALA A 343 -8.75 -18.77 11.18
N LEU A 344 -9.57 -17.76 10.90
CA LEU A 344 -10.45 -17.13 11.89
C LEU A 344 -11.88 -17.68 11.90
N LYS A 345 -12.17 -18.70 11.11
CA LYS A 345 -13.51 -19.29 11.05
C LYS A 345 -13.96 -19.79 12.44
N GLY A 346 -15.08 -19.26 12.91
CA GLY A 346 -15.61 -19.56 14.26
C GLY A 346 -15.03 -18.68 15.39
N ASP A 347 -14.20 -17.71 15.06
CA ASP A 347 -13.73 -16.70 16.01
C ASP A 347 -14.87 -15.74 16.40
N PRO A 348 -14.99 -15.35 17.68
CA PRO A 348 -15.99 -14.37 18.11
C PRO A 348 -15.92 -13.01 17.40
N ASP A 349 -14.73 -12.63 16.95
CA ASP A 349 -14.49 -11.36 16.24
C ASP A 349 -14.47 -11.52 14.70
N TYR A 350 -14.89 -12.68 14.18
CA TYR A 350 -14.84 -13.00 12.74
C TYR A 350 -15.44 -11.90 11.86
N ASP A 351 -16.64 -11.41 12.19
CA ASP A 351 -17.32 -10.39 11.37
C ASP A 351 -16.57 -9.07 11.38
N LYS A 352 -16.04 -8.64 12.52
CA LYS A 352 -15.21 -7.42 12.62
C LYS A 352 -13.90 -7.54 11.83
N VAL A 353 -13.28 -8.72 11.89
CA VAL A 353 -12.05 -8.97 11.14
C VAL A 353 -12.35 -9.03 9.65
N PHE A 354 -13.48 -9.62 9.25
CA PHE A 354 -13.91 -9.65 7.86
C PHE A 354 -14.09 -8.24 7.27
N GLU A 355 -14.68 -7.32 8.03
CA GLU A 355 -14.80 -5.91 7.65
C GLU A 355 -13.41 -5.22 7.55
N ALA A 356 -12.45 -5.63 8.37
CA ALA A 356 -11.10 -5.06 8.37
C ALA A 356 -10.12 -5.74 7.40
N VAL A 357 -10.42 -6.97 6.95
CA VAL A 357 -9.57 -7.71 6.02
C VAL A 357 -9.78 -7.19 4.61
N MET A 358 -8.83 -6.44 4.11
CA MET A 358 -8.81 -6.01 2.73
C MET A 358 -8.46 -7.20 1.83
N SER A 359 -9.45 -7.74 1.14
CA SER A 359 -9.24 -8.69 0.04
C SER A 359 -8.48 -8.00 -1.10
N CYS A 360 -7.84 -8.77 -1.98
CA CYS A 360 -6.98 -8.21 -3.04
C CYS A 360 -7.56 -6.94 -3.68
N GLU A 361 -6.87 -5.83 -3.52
CA GLU A 361 -7.27 -4.47 -3.92
C GLU A 361 -6.73 -4.05 -5.30
N SER A 362 -5.95 -4.95 -5.93
CA SER A 362 -5.37 -4.73 -7.25
C SER A 362 -6.43 -4.26 -8.26
N THR A 363 -6.17 -3.17 -8.95
CA THR A 363 -7.08 -2.55 -9.93
C THR A 363 -8.41 -2.03 -9.38
N LEU A 364 -8.63 -2.10 -8.08
CA LEU A 364 -9.79 -1.53 -7.40
C LEU A 364 -9.41 -0.25 -6.66
N GLU A 365 -8.32 -0.31 -5.90
CA GLU A 365 -7.78 0.78 -5.09
C GLU A 365 -6.28 0.94 -5.27
N SER A 366 -5.57 -0.12 -5.62
CA SER A 366 -4.12 -0.11 -5.80
C SER A 366 -3.68 -0.33 -7.25
N ALA A 367 -2.51 0.21 -7.56
CA ALA A 367 -1.81 0.09 -8.84
C ALA A 367 -0.33 -0.18 -8.60
N TYR A 368 0.35 -0.75 -9.58
CA TYR A 368 1.81 -0.88 -9.56
C TYR A 368 2.43 -0.24 -10.79
N ILE A 369 3.53 0.49 -10.58
CA ILE A 369 4.35 1.06 -11.66
C ILE A 369 5.79 0.62 -11.46
N ASN A 370 6.36 0.03 -12.51
CA ASN A 370 7.72 -0.46 -12.50
C ASN A 370 8.75 0.68 -12.76
N VAL A 371 10.02 0.34 -12.70
CA VAL A 371 11.16 1.25 -12.86
C VAL A 371 11.20 1.97 -14.22
N ASP A 372 10.48 1.48 -15.23
CA ASP A 372 10.36 2.07 -16.56
C ASP A 372 9.15 3.01 -16.71
N GLY A 373 8.36 3.18 -15.66
CA GLY A 373 7.11 3.95 -15.71
C GLY A 373 6.00 3.22 -16.45
N GLU A 374 6.01 1.89 -16.41
CA GLU A 374 4.95 1.04 -16.96
C GLU A 374 4.03 0.54 -15.84
N TYR A 375 2.73 0.68 -16.05
CA TYR A 375 1.69 0.22 -15.15
C TYR A 375 1.40 -1.26 -15.32
N PHE A 376 1.16 -1.93 -14.19
CA PHE A 376 0.63 -3.29 -14.09
C PHE A 376 -0.44 -3.34 -12.99
N PRO A 377 -1.35 -4.33 -13.00
CA PRO A 377 -2.34 -4.53 -11.96
C PRO A 377 -1.74 -4.63 -10.54
N CYS A 378 -0.66 -5.39 -10.39
CA CYS A 378 0.16 -5.47 -9.19
C CYS A 378 1.59 -5.87 -9.56
N SER A 379 2.52 -5.80 -8.63
CA SER A 379 3.94 -6.13 -8.88
C SER A 379 4.18 -7.58 -9.31
N PHE A 380 3.24 -8.48 -9.02
CA PHE A 380 3.34 -9.90 -9.41
C PHE A 380 2.86 -10.16 -10.83
N THR A 381 2.10 -9.23 -11.45
CA THR A 381 1.64 -9.38 -12.84
C THR A 381 2.73 -9.07 -13.87
N GLU A 382 3.77 -8.33 -13.49
CA GLU A 382 4.86 -8.00 -14.41
C GLU A 382 5.56 -9.24 -14.95
N GLY A 383 5.55 -9.41 -16.28
CA GLY A 383 6.13 -10.56 -16.97
C GLY A 383 5.23 -11.79 -17.07
N GLU A 384 4.00 -11.75 -16.51
CA GLU A 384 3.02 -12.82 -16.66
C GLU A 384 2.31 -12.77 -18.02
N GLU A 385 1.62 -13.86 -18.40
CA GLU A 385 0.87 -13.96 -19.65
C GLU A 385 -0.13 -12.80 -19.80
N GLY A 386 -0.03 -12.08 -20.91
CA GLY A 386 -0.81 -10.90 -21.23
C GLY A 386 -0.32 -9.62 -20.51
N TRP A 387 0.74 -9.71 -19.69
CA TRP A 387 1.40 -8.60 -19.01
C TRP A 387 2.93 -8.64 -19.14
N GLU A 388 3.44 -9.19 -20.26
CA GLU A 388 4.86 -9.19 -20.63
C GLU A 388 5.42 -7.76 -20.77
N LYS A 389 4.52 -6.82 -21.10
CA LYS A 389 4.76 -5.38 -21.07
C LYS A 389 3.60 -4.68 -20.37
N GLY A 390 3.93 -3.71 -19.56
CA GLY A 390 2.98 -2.82 -18.93
C GLY A 390 2.34 -1.82 -19.89
N ILE A 391 1.47 -0.98 -19.35
CA ILE A 391 0.90 0.17 -20.06
C ILE A 391 1.76 1.39 -19.69
N SER A 392 2.40 2.02 -20.68
CA SER A 392 3.30 3.15 -20.41
C SER A 392 2.53 4.37 -19.89
N VAL A 393 2.72 4.70 -18.61
CA VAL A 393 2.17 5.91 -17.99
C VAL A 393 2.80 7.16 -18.62
N LEU A 394 4.05 7.10 -19.01
CA LEU A 394 4.77 8.24 -19.59
C LEU A 394 4.18 8.69 -20.93
N LYS A 395 3.60 7.75 -21.70
CA LYS A 395 3.03 8.02 -23.03
C LYS A 395 1.55 8.35 -23.00
N THR A 396 0.86 8.13 -21.89
CA THR A 396 -0.57 8.43 -21.76
C THR A 396 -0.80 9.93 -21.54
N LYS A 397 -1.95 10.41 -22.02
CA LYS A 397 -2.42 11.78 -21.71
C LYS A 397 -3.26 11.81 -20.44
N ASP A 398 -3.98 10.75 -20.18
CA ASP A 398 -4.92 10.61 -19.08
C ASP A 398 -4.76 9.24 -18.45
N PHE A 399 -4.42 9.21 -17.16
CA PHE A 399 -4.17 7.96 -16.46
C PHE A 399 -5.45 7.14 -16.28
N ILE A 400 -6.55 7.81 -15.90
CA ILE A 400 -7.79 7.09 -15.60
C ILE A 400 -8.36 6.47 -16.89
N GLU A 401 -8.42 7.23 -17.96
CA GLU A 401 -8.98 6.75 -19.23
C GLU A 401 -8.07 5.70 -19.89
N ASN A 402 -6.77 6.02 -19.99
CA ASN A 402 -5.86 5.26 -20.84
C ASN A 402 -5.12 4.13 -20.10
N VAL A 403 -5.13 4.11 -18.75
CA VAL A 403 -4.44 3.12 -17.94
C VAL A 403 -5.41 2.41 -16.99
N TRP A 404 -6.08 3.14 -16.11
CA TRP A 404 -6.95 2.56 -15.08
C TRP A 404 -8.19 1.87 -15.67
N ASN A 405 -8.81 2.48 -16.70
CA ASN A 405 -9.93 1.93 -17.45
C ASN A 405 -9.51 1.35 -18.82
N HIS A 406 -8.22 1.10 -19.01
CA HIS A 406 -7.75 0.40 -20.19
C HIS A 406 -8.34 -1.02 -20.24
N LYS A 407 -8.68 -1.51 -21.44
CA LYS A 407 -9.31 -2.83 -21.64
C LYS A 407 -8.61 -3.96 -20.89
N ARG A 408 -7.27 -4.02 -20.92
CA ARG A 408 -6.48 -5.05 -20.20
C ARG A 408 -6.67 -4.95 -18.69
N THR A 409 -6.72 -3.74 -18.13
CA THR A 409 -6.95 -3.50 -16.71
C THR A 409 -8.36 -3.91 -16.30
N GLU A 410 -9.35 -3.59 -17.12
CA GLU A 410 -10.74 -4.00 -16.90
C GLU A 410 -10.92 -5.52 -16.98
N GLU A 411 -10.26 -6.18 -17.93
CA GLU A 411 -10.29 -7.65 -18.05
C GLU A 411 -9.68 -8.33 -16.82
N PHE A 412 -8.56 -7.80 -16.32
CA PHE A 412 -7.96 -8.29 -15.07
C PHE A 412 -8.89 -8.07 -13.88
N ARG A 413 -9.46 -6.89 -13.74
CA ARG A 413 -10.43 -6.53 -12.68
C ARG A 413 -11.65 -7.45 -12.71
N LYS A 414 -12.20 -7.74 -13.89
CA LYS A 414 -13.33 -8.67 -14.04
C LYS A 414 -12.97 -10.07 -13.56
N LYS A 415 -11.79 -10.58 -13.93
CA LYS A 415 -11.31 -11.88 -13.45
C LYS A 415 -11.17 -11.90 -11.93
N LEU A 416 -10.55 -10.87 -11.35
CA LEU A 416 -10.37 -10.74 -9.91
C LEU A 416 -11.70 -10.73 -9.15
N CYS A 417 -12.67 -9.93 -9.61
CA CYS A 417 -13.97 -9.80 -8.95
C CYS A 417 -14.92 -10.99 -9.20
N SER A 418 -14.70 -11.79 -10.24
CA SER A 418 -15.53 -12.95 -10.55
C SER A 418 -15.10 -14.22 -9.83
N SER A 419 -13.91 -14.23 -9.22
CA SER A 419 -13.34 -15.38 -8.53
C SER A 419 -13.26 -15.09 -7.03
N THR A 420 -14.18 -15.60 -6.26
CA THR A 420 -14.21 -15.46 -4.81
C THR A 420 -14.22 -16.83 -4.13
N ASP A 421 -13.69 -16.89 -2.93
CA ASP A 421 -13.78 -18.08 -2.08
C ASP A 421 -15.11 -18.14 -1.29
N GLU A 422 -15.25 -19.15 -0.43
CA GLU A 422 -16.44 -19.33 0.41
C GLU A 422 -16.73 -18.17 1.36
N ASN A 423 -15.69 -17.36 1.70
CA ASN A 423 -15.78 -16.18 2.56
C ASN A 423 -15.94 -14.89 1.75
N LYS A 424 -16.23 -14.97 0.45
CA LYS A 424 -16.34 -13.85 -0.49
C LYS A 424 -15.05 -13.06 -0.72
N CYS A 425 -13.90 -13.53 -0.21
CA CYS A 425 -12.61 -12.95 -0.54
C CYS A 425 -12.27 -13.18 -2.01
N ARG A 426 -11.70 -12.17 -2.67
CA ARG A 426 -11.26 -12.28 -4.06
C ARG A 426 -10.09 -13.26 -4.16
N ASN A 427 -10.17 -14.19 -5.09
CA ASN A 427 -9.06 -15.09 -5.39
C ASN A 427 -8.13 -14.47 -6.44
N CYS A 428 -6.83 -14.62 -6.21
CA CYS A 428 -5.84 -14.14 -7.17
C CYS A 428 -6.01 -14.84 -8.53
N PRO A 429 -6.12 -14.10 -9.66
CA PRO A 429 -6.22 -14.73 -10.97
C PRO A 429 -4.90 -15.32 -11.49
N LEU A 430 -3.79 -15.12 -10.78
CA LEU A 430 -2.44 -15.55 -11.19
C LEU A 430 -1.88 -16.67 -10.31
N TYR A 431 -2.10 -16.57 -9.01
CA TYR A 431 -1.47 -17.46 -8.02
C TYR A 431 -2.53 -18.08 -7.11
N ASN A 432 -2.36 -19.35 -6.84
CA ASN A 432 -3.10 -20.05 -5.79
C ASN A 432 -2.34 -19.84 -4.47
N ILE A 433 -2.71 -18.83 -3.71
CA ILE A 433 -2.04 -18.40 -2.47
C ILE A 433 -2.79 -18.92 -1.26
#